data_519c774ef8c0103ff62ae43cfe2e2bcf
#
_entry.id   519c774ef8c0103ff62ae43cfe2e2bcf
#
_cell.length_a   1.000
_cell.length_b   1.000
_cell.length_c   1.000
_cell.angle_alpha   90.00
_cell.angle_beta   90.00
_cell.angle_gamma   90.00
#
_symmetry.space_group_name_H-M   'P 1'
#
loop_
_entity.id
_entity.type
_entity.pdbx_description
1 polymer ?
#
loop_
_entity_poly.entity_id
_entity_poly.type
_entity_poly.pdbx_seq_one_letter_code
_entity_poly.pdbx_strand_id
1 'polypeptide(L)'
;EQIAGWQRASVKLPDWAACDSLIFPPQVPMEQCSSQFTAQYKARLAQHLLENQLADADASDSTSLVDLTGGFGVARVFDHATYVERQSNLCDIARHNFPLLVLAHAEVINDDSTVVLRQLAPVSMIFLDPARRDDHGSRTYAIADCTPDVLALQDLLLVKAPLVMVKLSPMLDWHKTVNDFAGAVHEVHIISTGNECKELLLVLERERCAAPRVVCVNDEQILEYEANHGSTEDADGIAHASSDGEEPLAGTRTGAIGADRWQYLYEPNASIMKAGCFAVISQRFDVHPIGPNSHLFVSAKPVDGFPGRSFAIESIATMNKRELKQALAGLTHANIAVRNFPLSVTQLRNKLKLKDGGHTYLFATTDAQGRHLVLRT
;
A
#
# COMPACT_ATOMS: atom_id res chain seq x y z
N GLU A 1 16.58 21.65 -16.52
CA GLU A 1 15.43 21.07 -15.79
C GLU A 1 14.67 20.06 -16.65
N GLN A 2 14.33 20.34 -17.93
CA GLN A 2 13.55 19.45 -18.78
C GLN A 2 14.21 18.08 -19.02
N ILE A 3 15.53 18.01 -19.26
CA ILE A 3 16.26 16.73 -19.40
C ILE A 3 16.16 15.88 -18.13
N ALA A 4 16.33 16.49 -16.96
CA ALA A 4 16.20 15.78 -15.70
C ALA A 4 14.74 15.35 -15.43
N GLY A 5 13.75 16.14 -15.83
CA GLY A 5 12.33 15.81 -15.83
C GLY A 5 12.04 14.58 -16.70
N TRP A 6 12.53 14.59 -17.93
CA TRP A 6 12.41 13.49 -18.87
C TRP A 6 13.06 12.19 -18.35
N GLN A 7 14.28 12.28 -17.80
CA GLN A 7 14.96 11.12 -17.18
C GLN A 7 14.17 10.48 -16.04
N ARG A 8 13.51 11.29 -15.20
CA ARG A 8 12.62 10.76 -14.15
C ARG A 8 11.33 10.18 -14.73
N ALA A 9 10.74 10.89 -15.71
CA ALA A 9 9.54 10.42 -16.38
C ALA A 9 9.76 9.10 -17.11
N SER A 10 10.92 8.87 -17.74
CA SER A 10 11.22 7.62 -18.46
C SER A 10 11.12 6.37 -17.55
N VAL A 11 11.33 6.53 -16.25
CA VAL A 11 11.19 5.44 -15.26
C VAL A 11 9.81 5.43 -14.61
N LYS A 12 9.27 6.61 -14.27
CA LYS A 12 8.07 6.74 -13.44
C LYS A 12 6.77 6.88 -14.24
N LEU A 13 6.85 7.52 -15.41
CA LEU A 13 5.76 7.89 -16.31
C LEU A 13 6.18 7.67 -17.78
N PRO A 14 6.44 6.43 -18.21
CA PRO A 14 6.97 6.14 -19.54
C PRO A 14 6.10 6.68 -20.68
N ASP A 15 4.77 6.71 -20.56
CA ASP A 15 3.89 7.32 -21.56
C ASP A 15 4.12 8.81 -21.73
N TRP A 16 4.47 9.51 -20.64
CA TRP A 16 4.83 10.93 -20.69
C TRP A 16 6.18 11.13 -21.37
N ALA A 17 7.15 10.30 -21.05
CA ALA A 17 8.49 10.37 -21.64
C ALA A 17 8.49 10.07 -23.14
N ALA A 18 7.48 9.38 -23.65
CA ALA A 18 7.28 9.10 -25.06
C ALA A 18 6.66 10.29 -25.85
N CYS A 19 6.22 11.36 -25.19
CA CYS A 19 5.64 12.52 -25.81
C CYS A 19 6.66 13.68 -25.84
N ASP A 20 7.24 13.96 -26.99
CA ASP A 20 8.34 14.93 -27.15
C ASP A 20 7.96 16.39 -26.82
N SER A 21 6.66 16.71 -26.84
CA SER A 21 6.16 18.08 -26.65
C SER A 21 5.76 18.40 -25.21
N LEU A 22 5.88 17.45 -24.28
CA LEU A 22 5.51 17.69 -22.87
C LEU A 22 6.51 18.58 -22.15
N ILE A 23 5.98 19.46 -21.32
CA ILE A 23 6.75 20.25 -20.35
C ILE A 23 6.72 19.50 -19.00
N PHE A 24 7.92 19.08 -18.55
CA PHE A 24 8.03 18.39 -17.26
C PHE A 24 8.02 19.39 -16.11
N PRO A 25 7.20 19.15 -15.08
CA PRO A 25 7.21 19.95 -13.85
C PRO A 25 8.60 19.99 -13.18
N PRO A 26 8.84 20.97 -12.29
CA PRO A 26 10.05 21.01 -11.47
C PRO A 26 10.29 19.71 -10.68
N GLN A 27 11.48 19.58 -10.08
CA GLN A 27 11.95 18.35 -9.45
C GLN A 27 10.99 17.82 -8.39
N VAL A 28 10.54 18.66 -7.44
CA VAL A 28 9.74 18.24 -6.30
C VAL A 28 8.37 17.69 -6.73
N PRO A 29 7.58 18.39 -7.57
CA PRO A 29 6.34 17.82 -8.11
C PRO A 29 6.55 16.50 -8.87
N MET A 30 7.64 16.38 -9.65
CA MET A 30 7.95 15.14 -10.36
C MET A 30 8.33 13.96 -9.43
N GLU A 31 8.94 14.24 -8.30
CA GLU A 31 9.25 13.21 -7.29
C GLU A 31 8.00 12.77 -6.53
N GLN A 32 7.11 13.70 -6.25
CA GLN A 32 5.89 13.46 -5.46
C GLN A 32 4.71 12.91 -6.28
N CYS A 33 4.67 13.12 -7.61
CA CYS A 33 3.57 12.62 -8.43
C CYS A 33 3.47 11.08 -8.36
N SER A 34 2.28 10.55 -8.61
CA SER A 34 2.05 9.11 -8.74
C SER A 34 2.87 8.51 -9.89
N SER A 35 3.28 7.25 -9.76
CA SER A 35 3.82 6.50 -10.89
C SER A 35 2.71 6.17 -11.90
N GLN A 36 3.07 5.80 -13.12
CA GLN A 36 2.09 5.38 -14.14
C GLN A 36 1.23 4.22 -13.63
N PHE A 37 1.83 3.25 -12.97
CA PHE A 37 1.11 2.12 -12.37
C PHE A 37 0.05 2.58 -11.37
N THR A 38 0.45 3.41 -10.38
CA THR A 38 -0.49 3.85 -9.34
C THR A 38 -1.54 4.84 -9.87
N ALA A 39 -1.21 5.63 -10.89
CA ALA A 39 -2.16 6.52 -11.57
C ALA A 39 -3.22 5.71 -12.35
N GLN A 40 -2.79 4.69 -13.10
CA GLN A 40 -3.70 3.78 -13.83
C GLN A 40 -4.56 2.96 -12.87
N TYR A 41 -4.01 2.53 -11.74
CA TYR A 41 -4.78 1.84 -10.71
C TYR A 41 -5.92 2.71 -10.19
N LYS A 42 -5.63 3.96 -9.80
CA LYS A 42 -6.64 4.94 -9.33
C LYS A 42 -7.72 5.22 -10.39
N ALA A 43 -7.32 5.34 -11.66
CA ALA A 43 -8.27 5.55 -12.74
C ALA A 43 -9.23 4.36 -12.92
N ARG A 44 -8.71 3.13 -12.91
CA ARG A 44 -9.56 1.92 -12.96
C ARG A 44 -10.48 1.79 -11.76
N LEU A 45 -9.97 2.11 -10.56
CA LEU A 45 -10.79 2.12 -9.35
C LEU A 45 -11.91 3.15 -9.45
N ALA A 46 -11.60 4.38 -9.86
CA ALA A 46 -12.60 5.43 -10.05
C ALA A 46 -13.68 5.01 -11.05
N GLN A 47 -13.30 4.42 -12.17
CA GLN A 47 -14.24 3.88 -13.16
C GLN A 47 -15.16 2.81 -12.55
N HIS A 48 -14.59 1.85 -11.83
CA HIS A 48 -15.36 0.78 -11.19
C HIS A 48 -16.35 1.31 -10.14
N LEU A 49 -15.93 2.27 -9.32
CA LEU A 49 -16.79 2.90 -8.32
C LEU A 49 -17.95 3.66 -8.95
N LEU A 50 -17.70 4.38 -10.06
CA LEU A 50 -18.75 5.09 -10.82
C LEU A 50 -19.74 4.11 -11.46
N GLU A 51 -19.26 3.03 -12.07
CA GLU A 51 -20.11 2.01 -12.69
C GLU A 51 -21.06 1.38 -11.64
N ASN A 52 -20.57 1.13 -10.41
CA ASN A 52 -21.40 0.61 -9.32
C ASN A 52 -22.47 1.61 -8.88
N GLN A 53 -22.14 2.91 -8.81
CA GLN A 53 -23.11 3.95 -8.44
C GLN A 53 -24.16 4.19 -9.55
N LEU A 54 -23.75 4.14 -10.82
CA LEU A 54 -24.64 4.34 -11.96
C LEU A 54 -25.57 3.14 -12.21
N ALA A 55 -25.24 1.94 -11.69
CA ALA A 55 -26.13 0.78 -11.75
C ALA A 55 -27.43 1.00 -10.96
N ASP A 56 -27.42 1.89 -9.96
CA ASP A 56 -28.58 2.24 -9.12
C ASP A 56 -29.26 3.54 -9.56
N ALA A 57 -28.73 4.28 -10.55
CA ALA A 57 -29.25 5.55 -11.04
C ALA A 57 -29.64 5.48 -12.53
N ASP A 58 -30.53 6.38 -12.99
CA ASP A 58 -30.84 6.51 -14.43
C ASP A 58 -29.57 6.89 -15.23
N ALA A 59 -29.18 6.04 -16.15
CA ALA A 59 -27.88 5.99 -16.85
C ALA A 59 -27.61 7.17 -17.83
N SER A 60 -28.11 8.38 -17.57
CA SER A 60 -27.97 9.54 -18.47
C SER A 60 -27.07 10.66 -17.97
N ASP A 61 -26.55 10.59 -16.73
CA ASP A 61 -25.79 11.70 -16.16
C ASP A 61 -24.30 11.60 -16.51
N SER A 62 -23.80 12.70 -17.10
CA SER A 62 -22.37 12.88 -17.42
C SER A 62 -21.53 12.86 -16.15
N THR A 63 -20.43 12.08 -16.18
CA THR A 63 -19.53 11.93 -15.02
C THR A 63 -18.59 13.12 -14.87
N SER A 64 -18.40 13.58 -13.64
CA SER A 64 -17.56 14.73 -13.32
C SER A 64 -16.60 14.47 -12.16
N LEU A 65 -15.33 14.86 -12.34
CA LEU A 65 -14.26 14.80 -11.33
C LEU A 65 -13.80 16.20 -10.97
N VAL A 66 -13.54 16.43 -9.69
CA VAL A 66 -12.70 17.55 -9.24
C VAL A 66 -11.48 17.02 -8.51
N ASP A 67 -10.29 17.27 -9.06
CA ASP A 67 -9.02 17.04 -8.39
C ASP A 67 -8.61 18.34 -7.67
N LEU A 68 -8.70 18.33 -6.35
CA LEU A 68 -8.45 19.50 -5.49
C LEU A 68 -6.97 19.74 -5.19
N THR A 69 -6.06 18.89 -5.69
CA THR A 69 -4.64 18.91 -5.31
C THR A 69 -3.68 18.76 -6.47
N GLY A 70 -4.18 18.96 -7.69
CA GLY A 70 -3.34 19.02 -8.87
C GLY A 70 -2.71 17.70 -9.30
N GLY A 71 -3.41 16.57 -9.17
CA GLY A 71 -2.95 15.26 -9.64
C GLY A 71 -3.31 14.99 -11.11
N PHE A 72 -2.49 14.21 -11.83
CA PHE A 72 -2.67 13.99 -13.28
C PHE A 72 -3.33 12.64 -13.63
N GLY A 73 -3.65 11.80 -12.65
CA GLY A 73 -3.84 10.38 -12.93
C GLY A 73 -5.28 9.91 -13.15
N VAL A 74 -6.27 10.53 -12.53
CA VAL A 74 -7.64 10.01 -12.44
C VAL A 74 -8.57 10.59 -13.51
N ALA A 75 -8.31 11.77 -14.02
CA ALA A 75 -9.17 12.54 -14.91
C ALA A 75 -9.59 11.81 -16.22
N ARG A 76 -8.83 10.82 -16.66
CA ARG A 76 -9.02 10.14 -17.96
C ARG A 76 -10.34 9.37 -18.13
N VAL A 77 -10.99 9.02 -17.03
CA VAL A 77 -12.18 8.17 -17.01
C VAL A 77 -13.47 8.96 -16.80
N PHE A 78 -13.40 10.28 -16.80
CA PHE A 78 -14.55 11.18 -16.61
C PHE A 78 -14.86 11.97 -17.87
N ASP A 79 -16.12 12.31 -18.07
CA ASP A 79 -16.57 13.18 -19.18
C ASP A 79 -16.10 14.62 -18.96
N HIS A 80 -16.10 15.08 -17.70
CA HIS A 80 -15.63 16.38 -17.29
C HIS A 80 -14.66 16.25 -16.11
N ALA A 81 -13.54 16.97 -16.17
CA ALA A 81 -12.58 17.01 -15.07
C ALA A 81 -12.20 18.47 -14.75
N THR A 82 -12.05 18.77 -13.47
CA THR A 82 -11.52 20.05 -13.00
C THR A 82 -10.25 19.78 -12.19
N TYR A 83 -9.19 20.44 -12.58
CA TYR A 83 -7.87 20.38 -11.93
C TYR A 83 -7.63 21.66 -11.17
N VAL A 84 -7.48 21.59 -9.86
CA VAL A 84 -7.26 22.74 -8.98
C VAL A 84 -5.84 22.74 -8.46
N GLU A 85 -5.09 23.81 -8.74
CA GLU A 85 -3.71 23.95 -8.29
C GLU A 85 -3.43 25.42 -7.90
N ARG A 86 -2.77 25.59 -6.78
CA ARG A 86 -2.46 26.91 -6.21
C ARG A 86 -1.26 27.57 -6.90
N GLN A 87 -0.30 26.78 -7.38
CA GLN A 87 0.90 27.27 -8.04
C GLN A 87 0.64 27.57 -9.52
N SER A 88 0.68 28.85 -9.92
CA SER A 88 0.39 29.29 -11.28
C SER A 88 1.28 28.64 -12.33
N ASN A 89 2.56 28.43 -12.03
CA ASN A 89 3.50 27.76 -12.94
C ASN A 89 3.11 26.29 -13.21
N LEU A 90 2.54 25.57 -12.23
CA LEU A 90 2.05 24.20 -12.45
C LEU A 90 0.73 24.21 -13.24
N CYS A 91 -0.13 25.22 -13.03
CA CYS A 91 -1.32 25.43 -13.87
C CYS A 91 -0.96 25.66 -15.33
N ASP A 92 0.07 26.45 -15.63
CA ASP A 92 0.51 26.73 -17.00
C ASP A 92 1.06 25.47 -17.67
N ILE A 93 1.83 24.66 -16.92
CA ILE A 93 2.30 23.35 -17.38
C ILE A 93 1.12 22.40 -17.65
N ALA A 94 0.13 22.35 -16.76
CA ALA A 94 -1.07 21.53 -16.92
C ALA A 94 -1.86 21.93 -18.18
N ARG A 95 -2.11 23.23 -18.39
CA ARG A 95 -2.81 23.76 -19.59
C ARG A 95 -2.09 23.38 -20.88
N HIS A 96 -0.74 23.37 -20.89
CA HIS A 96 0.04 22.94 -22.02
C HIS A 96 -0.04 21.42 -22.23
N ASN A 97 0.09 20.64 -21.17
CA ASN A 97 0.22 19.18 -21.24
C ASN A 97 -1.11 18.45 -21.46
N PHE A 98 -2.22 18.94 -20.91
CA PHE A 98 -3.50 18.22 -20.94
C PHE A 98 -4.00 17.90 -22.35
N PRO A 99 -3.97 18.82 -23.33
CA PRO A 99 -4.34 18.49 -24.71
C PRO A 99 -3.45 17.39 -25.31
N LEU A 100 -2.16 17.35 -24.96
CA LEU A 100 -1.21 16.35 -25.45
C LEU A 100 -1.39 14.98 -24.80
N LEU A 101 -1.97 14.94 -23.60
CA LEU A 101 -2.23 13.72 -22.81
C LEU A 101 -3.67 13.20 -22.97
N VAL A 102 -4.41 13.68 -23.96
CA VAL A 102 -5.83 13.31 -24.18
C VAL A 102 -6.72 13.70 -22.98
N LEU A 103 -6.40 14.82 -22.33
CA LEU A 103 -7.14 15.41 -21.21
C LEU A 103 -7.67 16.81 -21.57
N ALA A 104 -7.99 17.06 -22.85
CA ALA A 104 -8.49 18.35 -23.33
C ALA A 104 -9.84 18.77 -22.69
N HIS A 105 -10.56 17.82 -22.10
CA HIS A 105 -11.81 18.03 -21.35
C HIS A 105 -11.57 18.51 -19.91
N ALA A 106 -10.31 18.59 -19.46
CA ALA A 106 -9.97 19.01 -18.10
C ALA A 106 -9.81 20.53 -18.03
N GLU A 107 -10.60 21.18 -17.19
CA GLU A 107 -10.47 22.60 -16.86
C GLU A 107 -9.37 22.80 -15.80
N VAL A 108 -8.54 23.83 -15.95
CA VAL A 108 -7.47 24.15 -14.98
C VAL A 108 -7.82 25.44 -14.23
N ILE A 109 -8.06 25.30 -12.93
CA ILE A 109 -8.37 26.40 -11.99
C ILE A 109 -7.10 26.69 -11.17
N ASN A 110 -6.62 27.95 -11.21
CA ASN A 110 -5.53 28.40 -10.36
C ASN A 110 -6.08 29.11 -9.13
N ASP A 111 -6.37 28.35 -8.09
CA ASP A 111 -6.94 28.88 -6.83
C ASP A 111 -6.63 27.93 -5.66
N ASP A 112 -7.01 28.36 -4.45
CA ASP A 112 -6.97 27.51 -3.25
C ASP A 112 -8.10 26.46 -3.28
N SER A 113 -7.75 25.21 -3.04
CA SER A 113 -8.67 24.07 -3.07
C SER A 113 -9.86 24.24 -2.12
N THR A 114 -9.66 24.87 -0.96
CA THR A 114 -10.75 25.08 0.02
C THR A 114 -11.73 26.16 -0.42
N VAL A 115 -11.27 27.15 -1.17
CA VAL A 115 -12.12 28.19 -1.78
C VAL A 115 -12.97 27.57 -2.88
N VAL A 116 -12.34 26.83 -3.79
CA VAL A 116 -13.03 26.13 -4.89
C VAL A 116 -14.07 25.15 -4.34
N LEU A 117 -13.71 24.31 -3.35
CA LEU A 117 -14.60 23.33 -2.74
C LEU A 117 -15.88 23.96 -2.18
N ARG A 118 -15.79 25.14 -1.52
CA ARG A 118 -16.97 25.82 -0.97
C ARG A 118 -17.95 26.26 -2.05
N GLN A 119 -17.44 26.66 -3.20
CA GLN A 119 -18.23 27.17 -4.33
C GLN A 119 -18.66 26.06 -5.30
N LEU A 120 -18.08 24.87 -5.18
CA LEU A 120 -18.30 23.74 -6.08
C LEU A 120 -19.77 23.33 -6.11
N ALA A 121 -20.33 23.16 -7.31
CA ALA A 121 -21.56 22.42 -7.51
C ALA A 121 -21.35 20.92 -7.20
N PRO A 122 -22.40 20.14 -6.92
CA PRO A 122 -22.26 18.69 -6.75
C PRO A 122 -21.59 18.04 -7.98
N VAL A 123 -20.66 17.09 -7.73
CA VAL A 123 -19.93 16.35 -8.74
C VAL A 123 -19.96 14.85 -8.45
N SER A 124 -19.59 13.99 -9.44
CA SER A 124 -19.61 12.55 -9.25
C SER A 124 -18.52 12.07 -8.31
N MET A 125 -17.32 12.67 -8.37
CA MET A 125 -16.18 12.30 -7.52
C MET A 125 -15.29 13.51 -7.21
N ILE A 126 -14.72 13.49 -6.00
CA ILE A 126 -13.62 14.41 -5.62
C ILE A 126 -12.38 13.55 -5.34
N PHE A 127 -11.24 13.98 -5.87
CA PHE A 127 -9.92 13.42 -5.58
C PHE A 127 -9.06 14.42 -4.79
N LEU A 128 -8.28 13.91 -3.82
CA LEU A 128 -7.31 14.68 -3.05
C LEU A 128 -6.01 13.89 -2.85
N ASP A 129 -4.88 14.58 -3.01
CA ASP A 129 -3.54 14.15 -2.60
C ASP A 129 -2.93 15.22 -1.69
N PRO A 130 -3.40 15.33 -0.43
CA PRO A 130 -3.03 16.44 0.44
C PRO A 130 -1.54 16.38 0.78
N ALA A 131 -0.86 17.53 0.62
CA ALA A 131 0.55 17.67 0.94
C ALA A 131 0.76 17.68 2.46
N ARG A 132 1.88 17.16 2.94
CA ARG A 132 2.27 17.28 4.34
C ARG A 132 2.65 18.72 4.68
N ARG A 133 2.29 19.19 5.86
CA ARG A 133 2.78 20.47 6.39
C ARG A 133 4.19 20.30 6.90
N ASP A 134 5.15 20.88 6.23
CA ASP A 134 6.57 20.87 6.61
C ASP A 134 7.00 22.22 7.23
N ASP A 135 6.25 22.75 8.18
CA ASP A 135 6.63 24.05 8.79
C ASP A 135 7.90 23.97 9.67
N HIS A 136 8.37 22.78 10.08
CA HIS A 136 9.55 22.64 10.94
C HIS A 136 10.38 21.36 10.72
N GLY A 137 10.27 20.65 9.58
CA GLY A 137 11.11 19.47 9.29
C GLY A 137 10.90 18.28 10.23
N SER A 138 9.87 18.28 11.06
CA SER A 138 9.49 17.13 11.89
C SER A 138 8.65 16.17 11.04
N ARG A 139 8.96 14.88 11.11
CA ARG A 139 8.18 13.84 10.46
C ARG A 139 6.80 13.74 11.11
N THR A 140 5.80 14.36 10.50
CA THR A 140 4.40 14.29 10.96
C THR A 140 3.77 12.99 10.45
N TYR A 141 3.11 12.27 11.37
CA TYR A 141 2.53 10.96 11.11
C TYR A 141 1.00 10.93 11.26
N ALA A 142 0.34 12.10 11.26
CA ALA A 142 -1.11 12.21 11.37
C ALA A 142 -1.72 12.86 10.13
N ILE A 143 -2.93 12.43 9.76
CA ILE A 143 -3.67 13.00 8.63
C ILE A 143 -4.06 14.47 8.88
N ALA A 144 -4.30 14.86 10.13
CA ALA A 144 -4.60 16.22 10.53
C ALA A 144 -3.48 17.23 10.20
N ASP A 145 -2.26 16.75 9.95
CA ASP A 145 -1.10 17.56 9.60
C ASP A 145 -0.96 17.77 8.08
N CYS A 146 -1.92 17.34 7.31
CA CYS A 146 -1.94 17.50 5.85
C CYS A 146 -2.60 18.84 5.44
N THR A 147 -2.27 19.32 4.23
CA THR A 147 -2.90 20.48 3.62
C THR A 147 -3.42 20.12 2.22
N PRO A 148 -4.70 20.28 1.94
CA PRO A 148 -5.77 20.71 2.86
C PRO A 148 -6.02 19.71 4.00
N ASP A 149 -6.57 20.18 5.13
CA ASP A 149 -6.99 19.32 6.24
C ASP A 149 -8.25 18.56 5.85
N VAL A 150 -8.08 17.32 5.43
CA VAL A 150 -9.14 16.47 4.88
C VAL A 150 -10.18 16.11 5.96
N LEU A 151 -9.74 15.93 7.22
CA LEU A 151 -10.67 15.63 8.32
C LEU A 151 -11.61 16.81 8.61
N ALA A 152 -11.08 18.03 8.65
CA ALA A 152 -11.88 19.23 8.83
C ALA A 152 -12.83 19.50 7.64
N LEU A 153 -12.50 19.01 6.46
CA LEU A 153 -13.29 19.18 5.23
C LEU A 153 -14.21 18.00 4.93
N GLN A 154 -14.15 16.91 5.69
CA GLN A 154 -14.87 15.66 5.39
C GLN A 154 -16.35 15.85 5.08
N ASP A 155 -17.08 16.54 5.95
CA ASP A 155 -18.53 16.73 5.78
C ASP A 155 -18.83 17.55 4.51
N LEU A 156 -18.04 18.58 4.22
CA LEU A 156 -18.21 19.37 3.01
C LEU A 156 -17.89 18.57 1.75
N LEU A 157 -16.81 17.77 1.77
CA LEU A 157 -16.46 16.89 0.66
C LEU A 157 -17.60 15.92 0.34
N LEU A 158 -18.15 15.26 1.35
CA LEU A 158 -19.23 14.29 1.21
C LEU A 158 -20.59 14.92 0.86
N VAL A 159 -20.79 16.21 1.13
CA VAL A 159 -21.94 16.97 0.61
C VAL A 159 -21.77 17.26 -0.88
N LYS A 160 -20.55 17.53 -1.35
CA LYS A 160 -20.26 17.92 -2.74
C LYS A 160 -20.09 16.73 -3.70
N ALA A 161 -19.70 15.57 -3.19
CA ALA A 161 -19.57 14.35 -4.01
C ALA A 161 -20.02 13.11 -3.23
N PRO A 162 -20.71 12.15 -3.88
CA PRO A 162 -21.03 10.85 -3.27
C PRO A 162 -19.75 10.02 -3.02
N LEU A 163 -18.73 10.15 -3.87
CA LEU A 163 -17.44 9.48 -3.77
C LEU A 163 -16.31 10.49 -3.54
N VAL A 164 -15.50 10.23 -2.51
CA VAL A 164 -14.28 11.00 -2.26
C VAL A 164 -13.10 10.06 -2.16
N MET A 165 -12.11 10.24 -3.03
CA MET A 165 -10.90 9.44 -3.04
C MET A 165 -9.73 10.25 -2.50
N VAL A 166 -9.09 9.75 -1.43
CA VAL A 166 -7.98 10.44 -0.74
C VAL A 166 -6.72 9.60 -0.83
N LYS A 167 -5.71 10.11 -1.53
CA LYS A 167 -4.38 9.49 -1.56
C LYS A 167 -3.55 10.00 -0.39
N LEU A 168 -2.93 9.09 0.33
CA LEU A 168 -2.11 9.39 1.50
C LEU A 168 -0.74 8.73 1.42
N SER A 169 0.17 9.21 2.24
CA SER A 169 1.49 8.60 2.39
C SER A 169 1.40 7.17 2.96
N PRO A 170 2.18 6.21 2.43
CA PRO A 170 2.24 4.86 2.99
C PRO A 170 2.84 4.82 4.40
N MET A 171 3.41 5.92 4.89
CA MET A 171 3.95 6.02 6.26
C MET A 171 2.87 6.19 7.34
N LEU A 172 1.66 6.61 6.96
CA LEU A 172 0.55 6.75 7.90
C LEU A 172 0.08 5.38 8.41
N ASP A 173 -0.33 5.32 9.68
CA ASP A 173 -1.05 4.19 10.22
C ASP A 173 -2.47 4.18 9.64
N TRP A 174 -2.78 3.19 8.82
CA TRP A 174 -4.04 3.13 8.12
C TRP A 174 -5.22 2.84 9.07
N HIS A 175 -5.05 2.05 10.13
CA HIS A 175 -6.10 1.78 11.11
C HIS A 175 -6.49 3.06 11.85
N LYS A 176 -5.47 3.78 12.36
CA LYS A 176 -5.71 5.08 13.00
C LYS A 176 -6.38 6.05 12.03
N THR A 177 -5.90 6.11 10.80
CA THR A 177 -6.44 7.01 9.77
C THR A 177 -7.92 6.69 9.48
N VAL A 178 -8.29 5.43 9.32
CA VAL A 178 -9.69 5.02 9.14
C VAL A 178 -10.56 5.42 10.33
N ASN A 179 -10.06 5.21 11.55
CA ASN A 179 -10.77 5.61 12.77
C ASN A 179 -10.99 7.13 12.85
N ASP A 180 -10.01 7.93 12.43
CA ASP A 180 -10.09 9.39 12.42
C ASP A 180 -11.25 9.89 11.48
N PHE A 181 -11.62 9.14 10.44
CA PHE A 181 -12.76 9.42 9.56
C PHE A 181 -14.12 8.94 10.09
N ALA A 182 -14.18 8.35 11.27
CA ALA A 182 -15.41 8.00 11.99
C ALA A 182 -16.46 7.23 11.15
N GLY A 183 -16.02 6.25 10.38
CA GLY A 183 -16.86 5.35 9.59
C GLY A 183 -17.21 5.84 8.18
N ALA A 184 -16.64 6.94 7.71
CA ALA A 184 -16.85 7.39 6.33
C ALA A 184 -16.00 6.62 5.31
N VAL A 185 -14.97 5.88 5.74
CA VAL A 185 -14.11 5.08 4.84
C VAL A 185 -14.79 3.76 4.53
N HIS A 186 -15.04 3.51 3.25
CA HIS A 186 -15.61 2.28 2.71
C HIS A 186 -14.56 1.33 2.14
N GLU A 187 -13.51 1.89 1.54
CA GLU A 187 -12.41 1.08 1.01
C GLU A 187 -11.06 1.67 1.40
N VAL A 188 -10.12 0.77 1.66
CA VAL A 188 -8.70 1.07 1.93
C VAL A 188 -7.86 0.30 0.93
N HIS A 189 -7.13 1.00 0.06
CA HIS A 189 -6.21 0.37 -0.89
C HIS A 189 -4.78 0.63 -0.46
N ILE A 190 -4.04 -0.43 -0.19
CA ILE A 190 -2.61 -0.41 0.15
C ILE A 190 -1.84 -0.79 -1.11
N ILE A 191 -1.28 0.20 -1.80
CA ILE A 191 -0.74 0.02 -3.14
C ILE A 191 0.78 -0.05 -3.09
N SER A 192 1.31 -1.18 -3.54
CA SER A 192 2.74 -1.47 -3.68
C SER A 192 3.08 -1.80 -5.13
N THR A 193 4.29 -1.51 -5.54
CA THR A 193 4.87 -1.95 -6.81
C THR A 193 6.35 -2.24 -6.62
N GLY A 194 6.84 -3.30 -7.28
CA GLY A 194 8.21 -3.77 -7.08
C GLY A 194 8.50 -4.14 -5.62
N ASN A 195 7.51 -4.61 -4.87
CA ASN A 195 7.57 -4.94 -3.45
C ASN A 195 7.91 -3.75 -2.54
N GLU A 196 7.50 -2.55 -2.91
CA GLU A 196 7.62 -1.32 -2.10
C GLU A 196 6.25 -0.64 -1.99
N CYS A 197 5.79 -0.36 -0.77
CA CYS A 197 4.53 0.33 -0.53
C CYS A 197 4.63 1.80 -0.96
N LYS A 198 3.82 2.22 -1.93
CA LYS A 198 3.87 3.54 -2.56
C LYS A 198 2.80 4.50 -2.06
N GLU A 199 1.57 4.01 -1.91
CA GLU A 199 0.42 4.84 -1.61
C GLU A 199 -0.55 4.10 -0.68
N LEU A 200 -1.19 4.87 0.19
CA LEU A 200 -2.41 4.50 0.90
C LEU A 200 -3.54 5.31 0.24
N LEU A 201 -4.57 4.63 -0.25
CA LEU A 201 -5.72 5.28 -0.90
C LEU A 201 -6.98 4.92 -0.14
N LEU A 202 -7.77 5.93 0.24
CA LEU A 202 -9.05 5.77 0.92
C LEU A 202 -10.18 6.17 -0.01
N VAL A 203 -11.27 5.41 -0.01
CA VAL A 203 -12.54 5.77 -0.63
C VAL A 203 -13.53 6.07 0.48
N LEU A 204 -14.04 7.29 0.48
CA LEU A 204 -15.03 7.76 1.45
C LEU A 204 -16.38 7.90 0.77
N GLU A 205 -17.43 7.53 1.51
CA GLU A 205 -18.82 7.70 1.11
C GLU A 205 -19.63 8.35 2.24
N ARG A 206 -20.83 8.85 1.88
CA ARG A 206 -21.70 9.54 2.85
C ARG A 206 -22.29 8.59 3.89
N GLU A 207 -22.65 7.39 3.47
CA GLU A 207 -23.15 6.36 4.38
C GLU A 207 -22.04 5.88 5.30
N ARG A 208 -22.38 5.50 6.52
CA ARG A 208 -21.37 5.00 7.47
C ARG A 208 -21.13 3.51 7.27
N CYS A 209 -19.86 3.14 7.16
CA CYS A 209 -19.40 1.78 7.05
C CYS A 209 -18.82 1.30 8.38
N ALA A 210 -19.27 0.13 8.85
CA ALA A 210 -18.75 -0.47 10.08
C ALA A 210 -17.42 -1.22 9.84
N ALA A 211 -17.21 -1.77 8.64
CA ALA A 211 -16.05 -2.59 8.30
C ALA A 211 -15.61 -2.28 6.86
N PRO A 212 -14.61 -1.41 6.65
CA PRO A 212 -14.16 -1.08 5.30
C PRO A 212 -13.53 -2.30 4.61
N ARG A 213 -13.72 -2.38 3.29
CA ARG A 213 -13.01 -3.33 2.43
C ARG A 213 -11.54 -2.91 2.33
N VAL A 214 -10.62 -3.83 2.61
CA VAL A 214 -9.17 -3.61 2.48
C VAL A 214 -8.65 -4.36 1.27
N VAL A 215 -7.96 -3.65 0.38
CA VAL A 215 -7.39 -4.17 -0.85
C VAL A 215 -5.88 -3.98 -0.82
N CYS A 216 -5.15 -5.08 -0.71
CA CYS A 216 -3.69 -5.11 -0.75
C CYS A 216 -3.23 -5.39 -2.17
N VAL A 217 -2.50 -4.48 -2.77
CA VAL A 217 -2.01 -4.57 -4.16
C VAL A 217 -0.48 -4.54 -4.18
N ASN A 218 0.12 -5.51 -4.85
CA ASN A 218 1.54 -5.46 -5.20
C ASN A 218 1.72 -5.94 -6.64
N ASP A 219 1.88 -4.99 -7.55
CA ASP A 219 1.85 -5.24 -8.99
C ASP A 219 0.56 -5.99 -9.39
N GLU A 220 0.65 -7.22 -9.87
CA GLU A 220 -0.51 -8.06 -10.26
C GLU A 220 -1.08 -8.89 -9.08
N GLN A 221 -0.40 -8.93 -7.93
CA GLN A 221 -0.88 -9.64 -6.75
C GLN A 221 -1.90 -8.80 -6.00
N ILE A 222 -3.12 -9.31 -5.84
CA ILE A 222 -4.22 -8.64 -5.14
C ILE A 222 -4.77 -9.57 -4.06
N LEU A 223 -4.95 -9.04 -2.85
CA LEU A 223 -5.67 -9.68 -1.75
C LEU A 223 -6.70 -8.70 -1.20
N GLU A 224 -7.96 -9.15 -1.09
CA GLU A 224 -9.06 -8.36 -0.54
C GLU A 224 -9.65 -9.03 0.68
N TYR A 225 -10.04 -8.23 1.68
CA TYR A 225 -10.74 -8.71 2.87
C TYR A 225 -11.53 -7.57 3.53
N GLU A 226 -12.47 -7.91 4.41
CA GLU A 226 -13.18 -6.92 5.24
C GLU A 226 -12.43 -6.72 6.57
N ALA A 227 -12.20 -5.47 6.93
CA ALA A 227 -11.58 -5.13 8.20
C ALA A 227 -12.61 -5.32 9.33
N ASN A 228 -12.41 -6.30 10.21
CA ASN A 228 -13.27 -6.47 11.38
C ASN A 228 -13.01 -5.35 12.40
N HIS A 229 -14.00 -4.50 12.65
CA HIS A 229 -13.99 -3.59 13.81
C HIS A 229 -14.17 -4.43 15.10
N GLY A 230 -13.08 -4.66 15.81
CA GLY A 230 -13.16 -5.34 17.12
C GLY A 230 -12.01 -6.28 17.44
N SER A 231 -11.22 -6.69 16.48
CA SER A 231 -9.93 -7.30 16.77
C SER A 231 -8.86 -6.20 16.75
N THR A 232 -8.61 -5.57 17.89
CA THR A 232 -7.26 -5.07 18.19
C THR A 232 -6.37 -6.31 18.30
N GLU A 233 -6.22 -7.04 17.19
CA GLU A 233 -5.05 -7.85 17.01
C GLU A 233 -3.93 -6.82 16.87
N ASP A 234 -3.19 -6.64 17.97
CA ASP A 234 -1.94 -5.92 17.95
C ASP A 234 -1.16 -6.39 16.73
N ALA A 235 -0.37 -5.52 16.09
CA ALA A 235 0.42 -5.81 14.90
C ALA A 235 1.29 -7.08 15.02
N ASP A 236 1.27 -7.74 16.14
CA ASP A 236 2.01 -8.94 16.52
C ASP A 236 1.21 -10.25 16.46
N GLY A 237 -0.10 -10.20 16.16
CA GLY A 237 -0.93 -11.44 16.04
C GLY A 237 -1.00 -12.27 17.34
N ILE A 238 -0.75 -11.66 18.51
CA ILE A 238 -0.84 -12.31 19.83
C ILE A 238 -2.07 -11.75 20.52
N ALA A 239 -3.10 -12.59 20.68
CA ALA A 239 -4.22 -12.30 21.56
C ALA A 239 -3.70 -12.17 23.00
N HIS A 240 -3.62 -10.93 23.54
CA HIS A 240 -3.48 -10.73 24.97
C HIS A 240 -4.81 -11.10 25.63
N ALA A 241 -4.82 -12.20 26.38
CA ALA A 241 -5.93 -12.55 27.24
C ALA A 241 -6.13 -11.43 28.27
N SER A 242 -7.25 -10.74 28.19
CA SER A 242 -7.72 -9.88 29.27
C SER A 242 -7.99 -10.74 30.49
N SER A 243 -7.57 -10.26 31.67
CA SER A 243 -7.58 -10.95 32.96
C SER A 243 -8.96 -11.10 33.61
N ASP A 244 -10.04 -11.11 32.83
CA ASP A 244 -11.40 -11.35 33.36
C ASP A 244 -11.94 -12.63 32.76
N GLY A 245 -11.97 -13.64 33.63
CA GLY A 245 -12.32 -15.05 33.53
C GLY A 245 -13.55 -15.43 32.70
N GLU A 246 -13.51 -15.34 31.38
CA GLU A 246 -14.38 -16.05 30.47
C GLU A 246 -13.57 -17.03 29.59
N GLU A 247 -13.95 -18.30 29.60
CA GLU A 247 -13.31 -19.36 28.82
C GLU A 247 -13.38 -19.02 27.30
N PRO A 248 -12.28 -19.20 26.55
CA PRO A 248 -12.31 -18.95 25.11
C PRO A 248 -13.16 -19.99 24.41
N LEU A 249 -14.14 -19.55 23.65
CA LEU A 249 -14.90 -20.37 22.69
C LEU A 249 -13.91 -21.13 21.77
N ALA A 250 -14.01 -22.46 21.85
CA ALA A 250 -13.23 -23.40 21.04
C ALA A 250 -13.45 -23.16 19.55
N GLY A 251 -12.44 -22.65 18.81
CA GLY A 251 -12.55 -22.49 17.36
C GLY A 251 -11.33 -22.04 16.57
N THR A 252 -10.19 -21.69 17.17
CA THR A 252 -8.99 -21.37 16.38
C THR A 252 -7.82 -22.27 16.79
N ARG A 253 -7.75 -23.44 16.18
CA ARG A 253 -6.57 -24.31 16.26
C ARG A 253 -5.48 -23.73 15.37
N THR A 254 -4.73 -22.74 15.82
CA THR A 254 -3.39 -22.44 15.30
C THR A 254 -2.46 -23.55 15.80
N GLY A 255 -2.59 -24.74 15.22
CA GLY A 255 -1.66 -25.82 15.47
C GLY A 255 -0.32 -25.48 14.85
N ALA A 256 0.68 -25.08 15.66
CA ALA A 256 2.05 -24.98 15.19
C ALA A 256 2.44 -26.31 14.54
N ILE A 257 2.65 -26.30 13.22
CA ILE A 257 3.21 -27.48 12.52
C ILE A 257 4.65 -27.64 13.02
N GLY A 258 5.03 -28.86 13.44
CA GLY A 258 6.41 -29.15 13.84
C GLY A 258 7.38 -28.81 12.71
N ALA A 259 8.56 -28.32 13.04
CA ALA A 259 9.58 -27.91 12.05
C ALA A 259 10.01 -29.04 11.08
N ASP A 260 9.75 -30.29 11.44
CA ASP A 260 9.92 -31.48 10.61
C ASP A 260 8.97 -31.57 9.41
N ARG A 261 7.92 -30.75 9.40
CA ARG A 261 6.93 -30.65 8.32
C ARG A 261 7.05 -29.38 7.47
N TRP A 262 7.98 -28.50 7.76
CA TRP A 262 8.17 -27.28 6.98
C TRP A 262 8.90 -27.61 5.66
N GLN A 263 8.13 -27.63 4.59
CA GLN A 263 8.70 -27.87 3.24
C GLN A 263 8.74 -26.60 2.39
N TYR A 264 7.86 -25.64 2.68
CA TYR A 264 7.77 -24.38 1.95
C TYR A 264 7.78 -23.19 2.89
N LEU A 265 8.47 -22.13 2.48
CA LEU A 265 8.57 -20.84 3.16
C LEU A 265 7.91 -19.78 2.31
N TYR A 266 7.17 -18.90 2.97
CA TYR A 266 6.47 -17.77 2.33
C TYR A 266 6.85 -16.47 3.01
N GLU A 267 7.17 -15.46 2.19
CA GLU A 267 7.43 -14.09 2.63
C GLU A 267 6.38 -13.17 2.01
N PRO A 268 5.47 -12.58 2.81
CA PRO A 268 4.45 -11.67 2.31
C PRO A 268 5.04 -10.46 1.59
N ASN A 269 4.32 -9.95 0.60
CA ASN A 269 4.71 -8.74 -0.10
C ASN A 269 4.48 -7.47 0.73
N ALA A 270 4.96 -6.32 0.24
CA ALA A 270 4.96 -5.07 0.97
C ALA A 270 3.55 -4.56 1.33
N SER A 271 2.53 -4.82 0.50
CA SER A 271 1.15 -4.42 0.80
C SER A 271 0.57 -5.22 1.96
N ILE A 272 0.80 -6.54 2.00
CA ILE A 272 0.41 -7.42 3.11
C ILE A 272 1.13 -7.03 4.40
N MET A 273 2.44 -6.75 4.31
CA MET A 273 3.23 -6.29 5.45
C MET A 273 2.69 -4.98 6.02
N LYS A 274 2.27 -4.05 5.15
CA LYS A 274 1.66 -2.78 5.55
C LYS A 274 0.26 -2.95 6.11
N ALA A 275 -0.53 -3.86 5.54
CA ALA A 275 -1.89 -4.17 6.03
C ALA A 275 -1.87 -4.83 7.41
N GLY A 276 -0.84 -5.62 7.73
CA GLY A 276 -0.79 -6.40 8.96
C GLY A 276 -1.80 -7.57 9.00
N CYS A 277 -2.38 -7.96 7.87
CA CYS A 277 -3.45 -8.96 7.77
C CYS A 277 -2.93 -10.41 7.84
N PHE A 278 -2.05 -10.70 8.80
CA PHE A 278 -1.36 -12.00 8.90
C PHE A 278 -2.31 -13.15 9.25
N ALA A 279 -3.34 -12.91 10.05
CA ALA A 279 -4.37 -13.91 10.35
C ALA A 279 -5.19 -14.27 9.10
N VAL A 280 -5.52 -13.27 8.26
CA VAL A 280 -6.24 -13.47 6.99
C VAL A 280 -5.45 -14.36 6.05
N ILE A 281 -4.14 -14.09 5.85
CA ILE A 281 -3.32 -14.93 4.96
C ILE A 281 -3.11 -16.33 5.55
N SER A 282 -2.94 -16.48 6.86
CA SER A 282 -2.84 -17.79 7.51
C SER A 282 -4.07 -18.64 7.26
N GLN A 283 -5.25 -18.06 7.42
CA GLN A 283 -6.52 -18.76 7.22
C GLN A 283 -6.79 -19.06 5.74
N ARG A 284 -6.58 -18.06 4.85
CA ARG A 284 -6.93 -18.19 3.43
C ARG A 284 -6.03 -19.15 2.69
N PHE A 285 -4.74 -19.20 3.04
CA PHE A 285 -3.72 -19.97 2.35
C PHE A 285 -3.27 -21.21 3.13
N ASP A 286 -3.83 -21.49 4.29
CA ASP A 286 -3.44 -22.60 5.17
C ASP A 286 -1.92 -22.62 5.45
N VAL A 287 -1.36 -21.43 5.73
CA VAL A 287 0.03 -21.24 6.08
C VAL A 287 0.17 -20.85 7.55
N HIS A 288 1.28 -21.24 8.18
CA HIS A 288 1.49 -21.07 9.60
C HIS A 288 2.66 -20.13 9.87
N PRO A 289 2.54 -19.12 10.76
CA PRO A 289 3.66 -18.27 11.13
C PRO A 289 4.76 -19.07 11.81
N ILE A 290 6.02 -18.80 11.47
CA ILE A 290 7.19 -19.45 12.09
C ILE A 290 7.29 -19.07 13.58
N GLY A 291 7.02 -17.83 13.91
CA GLY A 291 7.06 -17.32 15.27
C GLY A 291 6.60 -15.86 15.34
N PRO A 292 6.45 -15.31 16.54
CA PRO A 292 6.05 -13.92 16.74
C PRO A 292 6.97 -12.96 15.99
N ASN A 293 6.42 -11.93 15.38
CA ASN A 293 7.17 -10.87 14.68
C ASN A 293 8.14 -11.37 13.58
N SER A 294 8.05 -12.64 13.18
CA SER A 294 8.85 -13.18 12.09
C SER A 294 8.34 -12.73 10.73
N HIS A 295 7.04 -12.55 10.59
CA HIS A 295 6.33 -12.27 9.34
C HIS A 295 6.74 -13.20 8.19
N LEU A 296 7.15 -14.42 8.56
CA LEU A 296 7.45 -15.53 7.66
C LEU A 296 6.49 -16.67 7.97
N PHE A 297 6.03 -17.33 6.92
CA PHE A 297 5.06 -18.42 7.03
C PHE A 297 5.59 -19.70 6.41
N VAL A 298 5.06 -20.82 6.84
CA VAL A 298 5.47 -22.15 6.37
C VAL A 298 4.26 -23.03 6.09
N SER A 299 4.44 -23.99 5.20
CA SER A 299 3.49 -25.07 4.96
C SER A 299 4.20 -26.40 4.66
N ALA A 300 3.44 -27.50 4.73
CA ALA A 300 3.89 -28.83 4.34
C ALA A 300 3.70 -29.11 2.84
N LYS A 301 2.88 -28.30 2.16
CA LYS A 301 2.57 -28.45 0.72
C LYS A 301 2.72 -27.09 0.03
N PRO A 302 2.99 -27.06 -1.28
CA PRO A 302 3.04 -25.80 -2.00
C PRO A 302 1.67 -25.13 -1.98
N VAL A 303 1.65 -23.80 -1.91
CA VAL A 303 0.44 -22.98 -1.92
C VAL A 303 0.52 -22.06 -3.13
N ASP A 304 -0.49 -22.14 -3.97
CA ASP A 304 -0.61 -21.31 -5.16
C ASP A 304 -1.22 -19.94 -4.82
N GLY A 305 -0.81 -18.90 -5.55
CA GLY A 305 -1.39 -17.56 -5.43
C GLY A 305 -1.10 -16.84 -4.11
N PHE A 306 -0.12 -17.29 -3.33
CA PHE A 306 0.29 -16.58 -2.11
C PHE A 306 0.75 -15.15 -2.45
N PRO A 307 0.24 -14.11 -1.75
CA PRO A 307 0.58 -12.73 -2.05
C PRO A 307 1.97 -12.36 -1.51
N GLY A 308 3.01 -12.77 -2.22
CA GLY A 308 4.40 -12.62 -1.81
C GLY A 308 5.33 -13.52 -2.58
N ARG A 309 6.43 -13.92 -1.93
CA ARG A 309 7.42 -14.86 -2.46
C ARG A 309 7.28 -16.21 -1.80
N SER A 310 7.44 -17.28 -2.58
CA SER A 310 7.37 -18.66 -2.13
C SER A 310 8.69 -19.37 -2.42
N PHE A 311 9.14 -20.19 -1.49
CA PHE A 311 10.41 -20.89 -1.58
C PHE A 311 10.26 -22.34 -1.09
N ALA A 312 10.94 -23.30 -1.75
CA ALA A 312 11.10 -24.64 -1.20
C ALA A 312 12.24 -24.62 -0.17
N ILE A 313 12.01 -25.20 1.00
CA ILE A 313 13.02 -25.28 2.06
C ILE A 313 13.94 -26.47 1.79
N GLU A 314 15.24 -26.21 1.57
CA GLU A 314 16.25 -27.25 1.38
C GLU A 314 16.78 -27.79 2.72
N SER A 315 17.00 -26.91 3.68
CA SER A 315 17.47 -27.28 5.02
C SER A 315 17.16 -26.21 6.06
N ILE A 316 17.07 -26.66 7.31
CA ILE A 316 16.88 -25.80 8.49
C ILE A 316 18.04 -26.10 9.46
N ALA A 317 18.66 -25.05 9.97
CA ALA A 317 19.71 -25.15 10.98
C ALA A 317 19.45 -24.17 12.12
N THR A 318 19.82 -24.55 13.33
CA THR A 318 19.97 -23.58 14.42
C THR A 318 21.29 -22.82 14.30
N MET A 319 21.59 -21.91 15.24
CA MET A 319 22.91 -21.24 15.26
C MET A 319 24.06 -22.15 15.75
N ASN A 320 23.81 -23.47 15.87
CA ASN A 320 24.85 -24.48 16.17
C ASN A 320 25.83 -24.60 15.00
N LYS A 321 27.15 -24.60 15.34
CA LYS A 321 28.22 -24.67 14.31
C LYS A 321 28.14 -25.89 13.41
N ARG A 322 27.77 -27.06 13.97
CA ARG A 322 27.70 -28.32 13.22
C ARG A 322 26.55 -28.29 12.22
N GLU A 323 25.39 -27.87 12.65
CA GLU A 323 24.19 -27.75 11.82
C GLU A 323 24.38 -26.71 10.71
N LEU A 324 24.89 -25.51 11.04
CA LEU A 324 25.22 -24.48 10.06
C LEU A 324 26.24 -24.97 9.02
N LYS A 325 27.29 -25.67 9.45
CA LYS A 325 28.26 -26.23 8.52
C LYS A 325 27.63 -27.22 7.54
N GLN A 326 26.68 -28.01 8.00
CA GLN A 326 25.97 -28.97 7.14
C GLN A 326 24.98 -28.24 6.20
N ALA A 327 24.17 -27.35 6.71
CA ALA A 327 23.15 -26.61 5.93
C ALA A 327 23.77 -25.68 4.87
N LEU A 328 24.96 -25.13 5.15
CA LEU A 328 25.66 -24.21 4.26
C LEU A 328 26.75 -24.89 3.41
N ALA A 329 26.80 -26.21 3.42
CA ALA A 329 27.83 -26.93 2.67
C ALA A 329 27.80 -26.57 1.18
N GLY A 330 28.95 -26.19 0.61
CA GLY A 330 29.10 -25.81 -0.79
C GLY A 330 28.66 -24.38 -1.13
N LEU A 331 28.10 -23.59 -0.18
CA LEU A 331 27.72 -22.23 -0.42
C LEU A 331 28.89 -21.26 -0.29
N THR A 332 29.03 -20.37 -1.27
CA THR A 332 29.97 -19.23 -1.25
C THR A 332 29.24 -17.89 -1.32
N HIS A 333 28.02 -17.89 -1.90
CA HIS A 333 27.16 -16.71 -2.06
C HIS A 333 25.74 -17.03 -1.61
N ALA A 334 25.05 -16.07 -1.01
CA ALA A 334 23.64 -16.17 -0.69
C ALA A 334 22.99 -14.79 -0.53
N ASN A 335 21.72 -14.72 -0.89
CA ASN A 335 20.83 -13.60 -0.56
C ASN A 335 20.31 -13.82 0.87
N ILE A 336 20.63 -12.93 1.80
CA ILE A 336 20.27 -13.10 3.21
C ILE A 336 19.14 -12.15 3.58
N ALA A 337 18.05 -12.70 4.09
CA ALA A 337 16.95 -11.98 4.71
C ALA A 337 16.92 -12.28 6.22
N VAL A 338 16.67 -11.25 7.03
CA VAL A 338 16.60 -11.34 8.49
C VAL A 338 15.24 -10.83 8.95
N ARG A 339 14.53 -11.65 9.75
CA ARG A 339 13.24 -11.33 10.34
C ARG A 339 13.21 -11.75 11.80
N ASN A 340 12.98 -10.82 12.73
CA ASN A 340 13.00 -11.09 14.17
C ASN A 340 14.23 -11.94 14.59
N PHE A 341 15.42 -11.46 14.34
CA PHE A 341 16.67 -12.18 14.56
C PHE A 341 17.72 -11.24 15.21
N PRO A 342 18.57 -11.72 16.12
CA PRO A 342 19.46 -10.85 16.91
C PRO A 342 20.64 -10.26 16.13
N LEU A 343 20.90 -10.72 14.91
CA LEU A 343 21.98 -10.23 14.05
C LEU A 343 21.43 -9.50 12.84
N SER A 344 22.05 -8.41 12.43
CA SER A 344 21.79 -7.78 11.14
C SER A 344 22.25 -8.65 9.97
N VAL A 345 21.75 -8.36 8.76
CA VAL A 345 22.19 -9.04 7.51
C VAL A 345 23.70 -9.01 7.38
N THR A 346 24.34 -7.86 7.60
CA THR A 346 25.81 -7.70 7.51
C THR A 346 26.56 -8.55 8.53
N GLN A 347 26.08 -8.54 9.79
CA GLN A 347 26.70 -9.33 10.87
C GLN A 347 26.56 -10.84 10.60
N LEU A 348 25.38 -11.28 10.15
CA LEU A 348 25.13 -12.68 9.83
C LEU A 348 25.98 -13.12 8.64
N ARG A 349 26.04 -12.32 7.56
CA ARG A 349 26.86 -12.58 6.38
C ARG A 349 28.34 -12.78 6.73
N ASN A 350 28.89 -11.90 7.57
CA ASN A 350 30.27 -12.00 8.05
C ASN A 350 30.50 -13.26 8.90
N LYS A 351 29.56 -13.58 9.79
CA LYS A 351 29.63 -14.78 10.65
C LYS A 351 29.57 -16.09 9.83
N LEU A 352 28.74 -16.12 8.78
CA LEU A 352 28.61 -17.27 7.88
C LEU A 352 29.70 -17.31 6.81
N LYS A 353 30.50 -16.25 6.65
CA LYS A 353 31.55 -16.08 5.63
C LYS A 353 31.03 -16.23 4.19
N LEU A 354 29.84 -15.70 3.91
CA LEU A 354 29.22 -15.73 2.60
C LEU A 354 29.34 -14.36 1.91
N LYS A 355 29.41 -14.38 0.59
CA LYS A 355 29.30 -13.20 -0.27
C LYS A 355 27.83 -12.96 -0.64
N ASP A 356 27.51 -11.75 -1.07
CA ASP A 356 26.18 -11.38 -1.53
C ASP A 356 25.86 -11.95 -2.91
N GLY A 357 24.57 -12.26 -3.17
CA GLY A 357 24.07 -12.73 -4.46
C GLY A 357 24.03 -14.25 -4.60
N GLY A 358 23.92 -14.72 -5.84
CA GLY A 358 23.67 -16.13 -6.17
C GLY A 358 22.19 -16.48 -6.19
N HIS A 359 21.88 -17.78 -6.31
CA HIS A 359 20.49 -18.27 -6.46
C HIS A 359 19.87 -18.73 -5.13
N THR A 360 20.70 -18.98 -4.11
CA THR A 360 20.24 -19.44 -2.79
C THR A 360 19.82 -18.26 -1.93
N TYR A 361 18.68 -18.41 -1.24
CA TYR A 361 18.24 -17.51 -0.19
C TYR A 361 18.45 -18.15 1.19
N LEU A 362 18.82 -17.33 2.16
CA LEU A 362 18.90 -17.70 3.57
C LEU A 362 17.99 -16.77 4.38
N PHE A 363 17.00 -17.36 5.01
CA PHE A 363 16.10 -16.64 5.93
C PHE A 363 16.51 -16.93 7.37
N ALA A 364 16.92 -15.90 8.09
CA ALA A 364 17.25 -15.99 9.51
C ALA A 364 16.10 -15.43 10.34
N THR A 365 15.56 -16.22 11.26
CA THR A 365 14.40 -15.84 12.05
C THR A 365 14.40 -16.53 13.42
N THR A 366 13.44 -16.15 14.27
CA THR A 366 13.20 -16.77 15.58
C THR A 366 11.85 -17.47 15.55
N ASP A 367 11.80 -18.74 15.94
CA ASP A 367 10.56 -19.51 15.98
C ASP A 367 9.72 -19.24 17.25
N ALA A 368 8.56 -19.89 17.34
CA ALA A 368 7.63 -19.74 18.45
C ALA A 368 8.20 -20.23 19.81
N GLN A 369 9.30 -21.02 19.80
CA GLN A 369 9.99 -21.48 21.00
C GLN A 369 11.20 -20.60 21.33
N GLY A 370 11.41 -19.48 20.64
CA GLY A 370 12.55 -18.57 20.83
C GLY A 370 13.87 -19.09 20.24
N ARG A 371 13.85 -20.15 19.42
CA ARG A 371 15.05 -20.69 18.80
C ARG A 371 15.40 -19.88 17.55
N HIS A 372 16.67 -19.54 17.42
CA HIS A 372 17.20 -18.85 16.26
C HIS A 372 17.50 -19.84 15.14
N LEU A 373 16.79 -19.70 14.02
CA LEU A 373 16.85 -20.59 12.87
C LEU A 373 17.43 -19.88 11.64
N VAL A 374 18.11 -20.65 10.80
CA VAL A 374 18.51 -20.28 9.45
C VAL A 374 17.92 -21.31 8.50
N LEU A 375 17.02 -20.85 7.63
CA LEU A 375 16.38 -21.66 6.61
C LEU A 375 17.10 -21.41 5.27
N ARG A 376 17.56 -22.45 4.62
CA ARG A 376 18.10 -22.43 3.26
C ARG A 376 17.00 -22.80 2.27
N THR A 377 16.89 -22.01 1.21
CA THR A 377 15.91 -22.20 0.15
C THR A 377 16.53 -22.02 -1.23
#